data_960fa0f60ac962200cdaaf1061c0c7c9
#
_entry.id   960fa0f60ac962200cdaaf1061c0c7c9
#
_cell.length_a   1.000
_cell.length_b   1.000
_cell.length_c   1.000
_cell.angle_alpha   90.00
_cell.angle_beta   90.00
_cell.angle_gamma   90.00
#
_symmetry.space_group_name_H-M   'P 1'
#
loop_
_entity.id
_entity.type
_entity.pdbx_description
1 polymer ?
#
loop_
_entity_poly.entity_id
_entity_poly.type
_entity_poly.pdbx_seq_one_letter_code
_entity_poly.pdbx_strand_id
1 'polypeptide(L)'
;TVGVIAMILASVKPKEKLILQRNSHRSAIAGLVLGQIEPIFIQSNFNSELGIFTGITPDDLLKCIMKNPDAKAVLLTSPNYYGMATDLDGLIKVARDHKLTVLVDEAHGVHFHFNPYLPKSAVDLRADMVVQSIHKTLPSFTQTSILHLNEDKIEKERIQTLLAYLQTSSPSYLFMMSIDAVRSYMAIKGKEIIDREIEIANFARAEIKKFKYIKSFNKNDIIGKDGVFDFDPTKLTITTKYAGYSGFEVESILNSKFNIEIELSDMNNILCFITAGSSTEDIKKLTSALTYFDENKKIMDNEFEIELPNIPPLKMLPTLTFSKTPELIPFSESAGAISYDVICPYPPGIPLL
;
A
#
# COMPACT_ATOMS: atom_id res chain seq x y z
N THR A 1 -9.07 6.74 -4.07
CA THR A 1 -10.07 6.99 -2.99
C THR A 1 -11.47 6.62 -3.44
N VAL A 2 -12.04 7.30 -4.47
CA VAL A 2 -13.44 7.08 -4.88
C VAL A 2 -13.73 5.62 -5.25
N GLY A 3 -12.83 4.96 -6.00
CA GLY A 3 -12.99 3.54 -6.34
C GLY A 3 -13.05 2.63 -5.10
N VAL A 4 -12.19 2.88 -4.08
CA VAL A 4 -12.21 2.12 -2.83
C VAL A 4 -13.53 2.30 -2.08
N ILE A 5 -14.00 3.55 -1.95
CA ILE A 5 -15.29 3.84 -1.33
C ILE A 5 -16.43 3.16 -2.09
N ALA A 6 -16.45 3.28 -3.42
CA ALA A 6 -17.50 2.70 -4.27
C ALA A 6 -17.57 1.18 -4.13
N MET A 7 -16.42 0.46 -4.17
CA MET A 7 -16.44 -1.01 -4.03
C MET A 7 -16.90 -1.45 -2.63
N ILE A 8 -16.57 -0.72 -1.57
CA ILE A 8 -17.07 -1.01 -0.21
C ILE A 8 -18.59 -0.82 -0.15
N LEU A 9 -19.10 0.32 -0.58
CA LEU A 9 -20.52 0.66 -0.55
C LEU A 9 -21.38 -0.25 -1.46
N ALA A 10 -20.79 -0.79 -2.52
CA ALA A 10 -21.48 -1.75 -3.39
C ALA A 10 -21.61 -3.12 -2.75
N SER A 11 -20.64 -3.52 -1.92
CA SER A 11 -20.52 -4.89 -1.42
C SER A 11 -21.12 -5.11 -0.03
N VAL A 12 -21.20 -4.07 0.79
CA VAL A 12 -21.60 -4.18 2.19
C VAL A 12 -22.67 -3.15 2.51
N LYS A 13 -23.74 -3.59 3.15
CA LYS A 13 -24.86 -2.73 3.57
C LYS A 13 -24.60 -2.14 4.96
N PRO A 14 -25.35 -1.06 5.33
CA PRO A 14 -25.26 -0.51 6.69
C PRO A 14 -25.44 -1.57 7.78
N LYS A 15 -24.57 -1.52 8.79
CA LYS A 15 -24.49 -2.46 9.94
C LYS A 15 -24.03 -3.88 9.61
N GLU A 16 -23.71 -4.18 8.37
CA GLU A 16 -23.02 -5.42 8.02
C GLU A 16 -21.50 -5.28 8.25
N LYS A 17 -20.80 -6.40 8.27
CA LYS A 17 -19.37 -6.48 8.59
C LYS A 17 -18.50 -6.55 7.35
N LEU A 18 -17.42 -5.76 7.35
CA LEU A 18 -16.32 -5.80 6.39
C LEU A 18 -15.03 -6.23 7.11
N ILE A 19 -14.41 -7.31 6.65
CA ILE A 19 -13.05 -7.69 7.09
C ILE A 19 -12.04 -6.87 6.30
N LEU A 20 -11.06 -6.27 6.97
CA LEU A 20 -10.00 -5.50 6.30
C LEU A 20 -8.69 -5.53 7.08
N GLN A 21 -7.58 -5.36 6.36
CA GLN A 21 -6.27 -5.22 6.98
C GLN A 21 -6.17 -3.93 7.78
N ARG A 22 -5.51 -3.98 8.96
CA ARG A 22 -5.35 -2.79 9.82
C ARG A 22 -4.53 -1.69 9.14
N ASN A 23 -3.61 -2.06 8.27
CA ASN A 23 -2.79 -1.13 7.48
C ASN A 23 -3.43 -0.72 6.13
N SER A 24 -4.76 -0.79 6.01
CA SER A 24 -5.49 -0.27 4.85
C SER A 24 -5.39 1.25 4.75
N HIS A 25 -5.42 1.77 3.51
CA HIS A 25 -5.40 3.19 3.25
C HIS A 25 -6.63 3.91 3.84
N ARG A 26 -6.47 5.19 4.23
CA ARG A 26 -7.55 6.04 4.79
C ARG A 26 -8.86 6.03 4.00
N SER A 27 -8.83 5.75 2.71
CA SER A 27 -10.05 5.63 1.89
C SER A 27 -10.95 4.47 2.32
N ALA A 28 -10.38 3.41 2.91
CA ALA A 28 -11.18 2.32 3.48
C ALA A 28 -11.98 2.82 4.70
N ILE A 29 -11.36 3.59 5.58
CA ILE A 29 -12.05 4.20 6.72
C ILE A 29 -13.19 5.13 6.25
N ALA A 30 -12.93 5.95 5.21
CA ALA A 30 -13.99 6.77 4.62
C ALA A 30 -15.16 5.92 4.09
N GLY A 31 -14.89 4.78 3.46
CA GLY A 31 -15.92 3.82 3.03
C GLY A 31 -16.74 3.25 4.19
N LEU A 32 -16.07 2.91 5.31
CA LEU A 32 -16.74 2.43 6.53
C LEU A 32 -17.67 3.50 7.12
N VAL A 33 -17.19 4.74 7.23
CA VAL A 33 -17.96 5.88 7.76
C VAL A 33 -19.19 6.13 6.91
N LEU A 34 -19.03 6.31 5.59
CA LEU A 34 -20.12 6.61 4.66
C LEU A 34 -21.12 5.47 4.53
N GLY A 35 -20.63 4.23 4.57
CA GLY A 35 -21.46 3.02 4.47
C GLY A 35 -22.11 2.59 5.77
N GLN A 36 -21.76 3.20 6.91
CA GLN A 36 -22.19 2.77 8.26
C GLN A 36 -21.86 1.31 8.53
N ILE A 37 -20.67 0.87 8.11
CA ILE A 37 -20.21 -0.52 8.10
C ILE A 37 -19.42 -0.82 9.35
N GLU A 38 -19.60 -2.02 9.91
CA GLU A 38 -18.83 -2.51 11.05
C GLU A 38 -17.48 -3.06 10.57
N PRO A 39 -16.34 -2.49 10.98
CA PRO A 39 -15.02 -2.99 10.61
C PRO A 39 -14.60 -4.17 11.47
N ILE A 40 -14.04 -5.19 10.83
CA ILE A 40 -13.31 -6.29 11.47
C ILE A 40 -11.86 -6.23 10.99
N PHE A 41 -10.97 -5.70 11.82
CA PHE A 41 -9.58 -5.54 11.45
C PHE A 41 -8.77 -6.82 11.64
N ILE A 42 -7.96 -7.16 10.63
CA ILE A 42 -6.91 -8.17 10.74
C ILE A 42 -5.57 -7.46 10.88
N GLN A 43 -4.79 -7.84 11.91
CA GLN A 43 -3.42 -7.38 12.06
C GLN A 43 -2.55 -7.94 10.94
N SER A 44 -1.90 -7.07 10.20
CA SER A 44 -0.87 -7.50 9.23
C SER A 44 0.35 -8.03 9.95
N ASN A 45 1.05 -8.99 9.34
CA ASN A 45 2.32 -9.47 9.83
C ASN A 45 3.35 -8.32 9.80
N PHE A 46 4.40 -8.44 10.61
CA PHE A 46 5.42 -7.42 10.78
C PHE A 46 6.81 -8.03 10.68
N ASN A 47 7.62 -7.49 9.80
CA ASN A 47 9.02 -7.84 9.74
C ASN A 47 9.82 -6.92 10.68
N SER A 48 10.25 -7.47 11.82
CA SER A 48 10.96 -6.70 12.87
C SER A 48 12.33 -6.22 12.43
N GLU A 49 13.01 -6.95 11.54
CA GLU A 49 14.33 -6.56 11.01
C GLU A 49 14.22 -5.29 10.17
N LEU A 50 13.20 -5.20 9.32
CA LEU A 50 12.97 -4.04 8.46
C LEU A 50 12.13 -2.96 9.13
N GLY A 51 11.35 -3.29 10.17
CA GLY A 51 10.41 -2.37 10.81
C GLY A 51 9.17 -2.10 9.93
N ILE A 52 8.76 -3.06 9.09
CA ILE A 52 7.73 -2.88 8.06
C ILE A 52 6.57 -3.85 8.28
N PHE A 53 5.33 -3.34 8.23
CA PHE A 53 4.14 -4.19 8.08
C PHE A 53 4.11 -4.79 6.68
N THR A 54 3.94 -6.10 6.60
CA THR A 54 3.94 -6.86 5.35
C THR A 54 2.53 -7.10 4.85
N GLY A 55 1.94 -8.25 5.12
CA GLY A 55 0.60 -8.61 4.67
C GLY A 55 -0.08 -9.59 5.62
N ILE A 56 -1.15 -10.20 5.17
CA ILE A 56 -1.85 -11.29 5.88
C ILE A 56 -1.72 -12.58 5.09
N THR A 57 -1.83 -13.71 5.78
CA THR A 57 -1.85 -15.03 5.16
C THR A 57 -3.28 -15.56 4.98
N PRO A 58 -3.50 -16.58 4.12
CA PRO A 58 -4.78 -17.26 4.04
C PRO A 58 -5.28 -17.81 5.39
N ASP A 59 -4.37 -18.29 6.25
CA ASP A 59 -4.68 -18.76 7.60
C ASP A 59 -5.18 -17.63 8.52
N ASP A 60 -4.60 -16.44 8.43
CA ASP A 60 -5.03 -15.27 9.21
C ASP A 60 -6.46 -14.88 8.81
N LEU A 61 -6.73 -14.86 7.50
CA LEU A 61 -8.07 -14.60 6.98
C LEU A 61 -9.07 -15.66 7.44
N LEU A 62 -8.73 -16.94 7.32
CA LEU A 62 -9.59 -18.04 7.75
C LEU A 62 -9.95 -17.93 9.24
N LYS A 63 -8.95 -17.71 10.10
CA LYS A 63 -9.18 -17.51 11.55
C LYS A 63 -10.10 -16.33 11.83
N CYS A 64 -9.99 -15.24 11.06
CA CYS A 64 -10.85 -14.07 11.19
C CYS A 64 -12.29 -14.38 10.76
N ILE A 65 -12.49 -15.06 9.63
CA ILE A 65 -13.80 -15.46 9.11
C ILE A 65 -14.50 -16.39 10.11
N MET A 66 -13.78 -17.38 10.66
CA MET A 66 -14.38 -18.32 11.64
C MET A 66 -14.91 -17.62 12.90
N LYS A 67 -14.32 -16.48 13.28
CA LYS A 67 -14.80 -15.63 14.38
C LYS A 67 -15.93 -14.66 13.95
N ASN A 68 -16.07 -14.41 12.66
CA ASN A 68 -17.02 -13.45 12.09
C ASN A 68 -17.73 -14.06 10.85
N PRO A 69 -18.49 -15.15 11.01
CA PRO A 69 -19.09 -15.87 9.90
C PRO A 69 -20.18 -15.09 9.16
N ASP A 70 -20.62 -13.98 9.72
CA ASP A 70 -21.63 -13.06 9.17
C ASP A 70 -21.03 -11.92 8.32
N ALA A 71 -19.70 -11.84 8.21
CA ALA A 71 -19.04 -10.89 7.32
C ALA A 71 -19.49 -11.06 5.87
N LYS A 72 -19.53 -9.95 5.11
CA LYS A 72 -20.02 -9.90 3.72
C LYS A 72 -18.93 -9.78 2.68
N ALA A 73 -17.85 -9.12 3.04
CA ALA A 73 -16.75 -8.88 2.14
C ALA A 73 -15.42 -8.85 2.90
N VAL A 74 -14.32 -8.98 2.14
CA VAL A 74 -12.97 -8.72 2.61
C VAL A 74 -12.32 -7.68 1.71
N LEU A 75 -11.66 -6.68 2.30
CA LEU A 75 -10.82 -5.72 1.62
C LEU A 75 -9.34 -6.07 1.88
N LEU A 76 -8.63 -6.43 0.83
CA LEU A 76 -7.22 -6.75 0.83
C LEU A 76 -6.41 -5.60 0.24
N THR A 77 -5.23 -5.33 0.78
CA THR A 77 -4.24 -4.40 0.20
C THR A 77 -3.03 -5.19 -0.26
N SER A 78 -2.78 -5.23 -1.56
CA SER A 78 -1.63 -5.92 -2.15
C SER A 78 -1.28 -5.32 -3.51
N PRO A 79 0.00 -4.95 -3.74
CA PRO A 79 1.09 -4.96 -2.77
C PRO A 79 0.93 -3.86 -1.71
N ASN A 80 1.74 -3.95 -0.64
CA ASN A 80 1.92 -2.82 0.26
C ASN A 80 2.79 -1.74 -0.40
N TYR A 81 3.04 -0.63 0.32
CA TYR A 81 3.81 0.49 -0.22
C TYR A 81 5.26 0.12 -0.57
N TYR A 82 5.84 -0.84 0.13
CA TYR A 82 7.21 -1.34 -0.08
C TYR A 82 7.31 -2.41 -1.18
N GLY A 83 6.20 -2.73 -1.86
CA GLY A 83 6.17 -3.72 -2.94
C GLY A 83 6.00 -5.18 -2.50
N MET A 84 5.79 -5.43 -1.21
CA MET A 84 5.54 -6.79 -0.70
C MET A 84 4.11 -7.21 -1.00
N ALA A 85 3.94 -8.32 -1.69
CA ALA A 85 2.64 -8.88 -2.07
C ALA A 85 2.28 -10.10 -1.22
N THR A 86 0.99 -10.24 -0.89
CA THR A 86 0.43 -11.38 -0.17
C THR A 86 0.11 -12.53 -1.12
N ASP A 87 -0.20 -13.71 -0.58
CA ASP A 87 -0.78 -14.82 -1.35
C ASP A 87 -2.25 -14.50 -1.70
N LEU A 88 -2.43 -13.62 -2.71
CA LEU A 88 -3.76 -13.23 -3.16
C LEU A 88 -4.59 -14.41 -3.68
N ASP A 89 -3.99 -15.39 -4.34
CA ASP A 89 -4.71 -16.56 -4.85
C ASP A 89 -5.30 -17.39 -3.70
N GLY A 90 -4.47 -17.67 -2.69
CA GLY A 90 -4.92 -18.35 -1.48
C GLY A 90 -5.96 -17.55 -0.70
N LEU A 91 -5.79 -16.24 -0.56
CA LEU A 91 -6.74 -15.34 0.12
C LEU A 91 -8.09 -15.29 -0.62
N ILE A 92 -8.09 -15.15 -1.95
CA ILE A 92 -9.29 -15.14 -2.79
C ILE A 92 -10.02 -16.47 -2.65
N LYS A 93 -9.30 -17.60 -2.66
CA LYS A 93 -9.88 -18.92 -2.49
C LYS A 93 -10.59 -19.06 -1.14
N VAL A 94 -9.88 -18.74 -0.05
CA VAL A 94 -10.46 -18.78 1.32
C VAL A 94 -11.70 -17.90 1.42
N ALA A 95 -11.65 -16.68 0.91
CA ALA A 95 -12.81 -15.77 0.94
C ALA A 95 -14.01 -16.32 0.17
N ARG A 96 -13.77 -16.89 -1.01
CA ARG A 96 -14.84 -17.49 -1.86
C ARG A 96 -15.46 -18.73 -1.28
N ASP A 97 -14.65 -19.60 -0.66
CA ASP A 97 -15.14 -20.80 0.03
C ASP A 97 -16.12 -20.42 1.16
N HIS A 98 -15.98 -19.20 1.71
CA HIS A 98 -16.87 -18.65 2.74
C HIS A 98 -17.85 -17.59 2.21
N LYS A 99 -18.03 -17.49 0.89
CA LYS A 99 -19.00 -16.60 0.22
C LYS A 99 -18.79 -15.11 0.47
N LEU A 100 -17.58 -14.67 0.77
CA LEU A 100 -17.23 -13.27 0.88
C LEU A 100 -16.98 -12.65 -0.50
N THR A 101 -17.42 -11.42 -0.68
CA THR A 101 -16.98 -10.59 -1.81
C THR A 101 -15.54 -10.14 -1.60
N VAL A 102 -14.70 -10.30 -2.62
CA VAL A 102 -13.27 -9.98 -2.55
C VAL A 102 -12.98 -8.64 -3.20
N LEU A 103 -12.58 -7.68 -2.40
CA LEU A 103 -12.19 -6.32 -2.79
C LEU A 103 -10.68 -6.20 -2.64
N VAL A 104 -9.99 -5.66 -3.65
CA VAL A 104 -8.54 -5.48 -3.59
C VAL A 104 -8.17 -4.02 -3.87
N ASP A 105 -7.47 -3.41 -2.92
CA ASP A 105 -6.73 -2.17 -3.15
C ASP A 105 -5.34 -2.53 -3.69
N GLU A 106 -5.21 -2.50 -5.00
CA GLU A 106 -3.98 -2.74 -5.75
C GLU A 106 -3.40 -1.41 -6.26
N ALA A 107 -3.46 -0.36 -5.43
CA ALA A 107 -3.04 0.98 -5.82
C ALA A 107 -1.59 1.05 -6.32
N HIS A 108 -0.72 0.15 -5.88
CA HIS A 108 0.70 0.09 -6.26
C HIS A 108 1.04 -1.04 -7.24
N GLY A 109 0.06 -1.75 -7.81
CA GLY A 109 0.27 -2.93 -8.66
C GLY A 109 -0.26 -2.82 -10.08
N VAL A 110 -0.61 -1.62 -10.59
CA VAL A 110 -1.17 -1.46 -11.94
C VAL A 110 -0.23 -1.95 -13.06
N HIS A 111 1.07 -2.00 -12.81
CA HIS A 111 2.08 -2.48 -13.76
C HIS A 111 2.30 -4.00 -13.75
N PHE A 112 1.72 -4.72 -12.80
CA PHE A 112 1.95 -6.17 -12.62
C PHE A 112 1.56 -7.00 -13.83
N HIS A 113 0.46 -6.66 -14.49
CA HIS A 113 -0.02 -7.36 -15.68
C HIS A 113 0.99 -7.40 -16.83
N PHE A 114 1.91 -6.44 -16.89
CA PHE A 114 2.80 -6.27 -18.07
C PHE A 114 4.09 -7.10 -18.00
N ASN A 115 4.39 -7.76 -16.87
CA ASN A 115 5.63 -8.53 -16.76
C ASN A 115 5.50 -9.74 -15.82
N PRO A 116 5.85 -10.96 -16.24
CA PRO A 116 5.70 -12.18 -15.45
C PRO A 116 6.67 -12.28 -14.25
N TYR A 117 7.70 -11.42 -14.15
CA TYR A 117 8.58 -11.36 -12.98
C TYR A 117 7.97 -10.61 -11.80
N LEU A 118 6.92 -9.84 -12.06
CA LEU A 118 6.17 -9.12 -11.04
C LEU A 118 5.14 -10.05 -10.37
N PRO A 119 4.63 -9.67 -9.18
CA PRO A 119 3.52 -10.38 -8.58
C PRO A 119 2.32 -10.46 -9.51
N LYS A 120 1.50 -11.51 -9.38
CA LYS A 120 0.25 -11.60 -10.13
C LYS A 120 -0.73 -10.52 -9.71
N SER A 121 -1.29 -9.82 -10.68
CA SER A 121 -2.33 -8.82 -10.43
C SER A 121 -3.61 -9.46 -9.88
N ALA A 122 -4.28 -8.76 -8.97
CA ALA A 122 -5.60 -9.14 -8.47
C ALA A 122 -6.65 -9.23 -9.60
N VAL A 123 -6.46 -8.49 -10.70
CA VAL A 123 -7.30 -8.56 -11.91
C VAL A 123 -7.09 -9.92 -12.61
N ASP A 124 -5.85 -10.36 -12.78
CA ASP A 124 -5.52 -11.65 -13.40
C ASP A 124 -6.02 -12.83 -12.54
N LEU A 125 -6.03 -12.66 -11.21
CA LEU A 125 -6.59 -13.61 -10.24
C LEU A 125 -8.11 -13.53 -10.12
N ARG A 126 -8.75 -12.63 -10.92
CA ARG A 126 -10.21 -12.47 -10.98
C ARG A 126 -10.84 -12.11 -9.63
N ALA A 127 -10.20 -11.30 -8.81
CA ALA A 127 -10.86 -10.70 -7.64
C ALA A 127 -12.17 -10.01 -8.07
N ASP A 128 -13.13 -9.87 -7.17
CA ASP A 128 -14.46 -9.39 -7.57
C ASP A 128 -14.46 -7.90 -7.93
N MET A 129 -13.69 -7.09 -7.20
CA MET A 129 -13.39 -5.70 -7.57
C MET A 129 -11.95 -5.33 -7.22
N VAL A 130 -11.28 -4.58 -8.09
CA VAL A 130 -9.89 -4.17 -7.93
C VAL A 130 -9.74 -2.69 -8.25
N VAL A 131 -9.14 -1.93 -7.34
CA VAL A 131 -8.77 -0.53 -7.58
C VAL A 131 -7.28 -0.40 -7.81
N GLN A 132 -6.88 0.23 -8.91
CA GLN A 132 -5.49 0.51 -9.26
C GLN A 132 -5.29 2.02 -9.46
N SER A 133 -4.21 2.58 -8.88
CA SER A 133 -3.79 3.97 -9.11
C SER A 133 -2.79 4.02 -10.26
N ILE A 134 -3.19 4.55 -11.40
CA ILE A 134 -2.33 4.55 -12.60
C ILE A 134 -1.12 5.46 -12.37
N HIS A 135 -1.34 6.62 -11.76
CA HIS A 135 -0.35 7.66 -11.56
C HIS A 135 0.78 7.32 -10.58
N LYS A 136 0.66 6.22 -9.81
CA LYS A 136 1.69 5.87 -8.81
C LYS A 136 2.88 5.14 -9.42
N THR A 137 2.65 4.29 -10.40
CA THR A 137 3.71 3.45 -10.99
C THR A 137 3.80 3.56 -12.50
N LEU A 138 2.80 4.15 -13.17
CA LEU A 138 2.81 4.40 -14.60
C LEU A 138 2.78 5.91 -14.89
N PRO A 139 3.29 6.37 -16.05
CA PRO A 139 3.43 7.79 -16.38
C PRO A 139 2.10 8.45 -16.76
N SER A 140 1.17 8.56 -15.80
CA SER A 140 -0.11 9.22 -15.93
C SER A 140 -0.22 10.43 -15.00
N PHE A 141 -1.14 11.34 -15.30
CA PHE A 141 -1.37 12.49 -14.43
C PHE A 141 -1.87 12.05 -13.05
N THR A 142 -1.45 12.78 -12.01
CA THR A 142 -1.93 12.60 -10.63
C THR A 142 -3.45 12.55 -10.59
N GLN A 143 -4.02 11.75 -9.69
CA GLN A 143 -5.45 11.46 -9.49
C GLN A 143 -6.03 10.39 -10.44
N THR A 144 -5.32 9.95 -11.46
CA THR A 144 -5.83 8.92 -12.38
C THR A 144 -5.83 7.54 -11.71
N SER A 145 -6.94 6.84 -11.83
CA SER A 145 -7.13 5.49 -11.29
C SER A 145 -8.16 4.70 -12.11
N ILE A 146 -8.14 3.39 -11.98
CA ILE A 146 -9.11 2.47 -12.61
C ILE A 146 -9.75 1.62 -11.52
N LEU A 147 -11.05 1.38 -11.64
CA LEU A 147 -11.79 0.36 -10.92
C LEU A 147 -12.16 -0.76 -11.91
N HIS A 148 -11.67 -1.95 -11.66
CA HIS A 148 -11.99 -3.15 -12.40
C HIS A 148 -13.11 -3.92 -11.71
N LEU A 149 -14.03 -4.45 -12.49
CA LEU A 149 -15.17 -5.26 -12.03
C LEU A 149 -15.10 -6.65 -12.68
N ASN A 150 -15.31 -7.67 -11.86
CA ASN A 150 -15.63 -9.00 -12.36
C ASN A 150 -17.16 -9.07 -12.54
N GLU A 151 -17.63 -8.87 -13.76
CA GLU A 151 -19.07 -8.74 -14.10
C GLU A 151 -19.88 -10.00 -13.74
N ASP A 152 -19.24 -11.16 -13.62
CA ASP A 152 -19.92 -12.40 -13.18
C ASP A 152 -20.38 -12.36 -11.72
N LYS A 153 -19.91 -11.39 -10.93
CA LYS A 153 -20.09 -11.34 -9.47
C LYS A 153 -20.74 -10.07 -8.95
N ILE A 154 -20.62 -8.97 -9.66
CA ILE A 154 -21.00 -7.65 -9.17
C ILE A 154 -22.03 -6.99 -10.12
N GLU A 155 -23.09 -6.44 -9.54
CA GLU A 155 -24.07 -5.63 -10.28
C GLU A 155 -23.43 -4.33 -10.76
N LYS A 156 -23.17 -4.24 -12.05
CA LYS A 156 -22.52 -3.10 -12.70
C LYS A 156 -23.28 -1.79 -12.49
N GLU A 157 -24.60 -1.82 -12.57
CA GLU A 157 -25.48 -0.67 -12.43
C GLU A 157 -25.34 -0.02 -11.06
N ARG A 158 -25.16 -0.83 -10.00
CA ARG A 158 -24.95 -0.33 -8.64
C ARG A 158 -23.63 0.44 -8.53
N ILE A 159 -22.56 -0.07 -9.12
CA ILE A 159 -21.26 0.62 -9.14
C ILE A 159 -21.33 1.90 -9.95
N GLN A 160 -21.96 1.89 -11.13
CA GLN A 160 -22.13 3.07 -11.96
C GLN A 160 -22.88 4.18 -11.22
N THR A 161 -23.95 3.82 -10.52
CA THR A 161 -24.73 4.77 -9.69
C THR A 161 -23.87 5.37 -8.58
N LEU A 162 -23.12 4.54 -7.84
CA LEU A 162 -22.22 5.02 -6.78
C LEU A 162 -21.13 5.93 -7.32
N LEU A 163 -20.51 5.59 -8.44
CA LEU A 163 -19.51 6.44 -9.08
C LEU A 163 -20.12 7.77 -9.55
N ALA A 164 -21.35 7.77 -10.08
CA ALA A 164 -22.04 8.99 -10.47
C ALA A 164 -22.34 9.93 -9.28
N TYR A 165 -22.54 9.37 -8.08
CA TYR A 165 -22.75 10.17 -6.86
C TYR A 165 -21.44 10.65 -6.23
N LEU A 166 -20.36 9.91 -6.35
CA LEU A 166 -19.08 10.18 -5.68
C LEU A 166 -18.11 10.99 -6.57
N GLN A 167 -18.33 11.02 -7.87
CA GLN A 167 -17.49 11.74 -8.83
C GLN A 167 -18.17 13.04 -9.29
N THR A 168 -17.37 13.93 -9.87
CA THR A 168 -17.91 15.12 -10.57
C THR A 168 -18.68 14.71 -11.82
N SER A 169 -19.75 15.44 -12.13
CA SER A 169 -20.52 15.27 -13.36
C SER A 169 -19.78 15.76 -14.61
N SER A 170 -18.70 16.55 -14.44
CA SER A 170 -17.90 17.14 -15.53
C SER A 170 -16.50 16.52 -15.53
N PRO A 171 -16.27 15.39 -16.24
CA PRO A 171 -14.98 14.71 -16.24
C PRO A 171 -13.90 15.57 -16.93
N SER A 172 -12.67 15.49 -16.41
CA SER A 172 -11.52 16.12 -17.06
C SER A 172 -11.06 15.29 -18.25
N TYR A 173 -11.19 15.82 -19.44
CA TYR A 173 -10.67 15.16 -20.65
C TYR A 173 -9.14 14.99 -20.63
N LEU A 174 -8.40 15.89 -19.98
CA LEU A 174 -6.95 15.76 -19.80
C LEU A 174 -6.58 14.49 -19.03
N PHE A 175 -7.32 14.19 -17.95
CA PHE A 175 -7.10 12.95 -17.21
C PHE A 175 -7.49 11.71 -18.03
N MET A 176 -8.60 11.77 -18.75
CA MET A 176 -9.03 10.68 -19.64
C MET A 176 -8.00 10.43 -20.76
N MET A 177 -7.50 11.49 -21.40
CA MET A 177 -6.42 11.38 -22.42
C MET A 177 -5.15 10.78 -21.82
N SER A 178 -4.76 11.20 -20.61
CA SER A 178 -3.58 10.65 -19.94
C SER A 178 -3.73 9.15 -19.64
N ILE A 179 -4.90 8.71 -19.19
CA ILE A 179 -5.21 7.30 -18.95
C ILE A 179 -5.11 6.50 -20.26
N ASP A 180 -5.75 6.97 -21.34
CA ASP A 180 -5.77 6.25 -22.61
C ASP A 180 -4.40 6.21 -23.27
N ALA A 181 -3.64 7.31 -23.21
CA ALA A 181 -2.27 7.36 -23.72
C ALA A 181 -1.37 6.32 -23.00
N VAL A 182 -1.45 6.26 -21.68
CA VAL A 182 -0.66 5.29 -20.90
C VAL A 182 -1.13 3.87 -21.17
N ARG A 183 -2.45 3.62 -21.23
CA ARG A 183 -3.00 2.30 -21.60
C ARG A 183 -2.44 1.83 -22.96
N SER A 184 -2.50 2.69 -23.97
CA SER A 184 -2.00 2.38 -25.31
C SER A 184 -0.49 2.13 -25.31
N TYR A 185 0.27 2.98 -24.61
CA TYR A 185 1.72 2.86 -24.50
C TYR A 185 2.14 1.56 -23.80
N MET A 186 1.50 1.23 -22.68
CA MET A 186 1.78 -0.01 -21.93
C MET A 186 1.34 -1.26 -22.68
N ALA A 187 0.25 -1.21 -23.45
CA ALA A 187 -0.16 -2.35 -24.30
C ALA A 187 0.89 -2.73 -25.36
N ILE A 188 1.67 -1.75 -25.83
CA ILE A 188 2.68 -1.96 -26.88
C ILE A 188 4.08 -2.18 -26.29
N LYS A 189 4.44 -1.42 -25.26
CA LYS A 189 5.80 -1.32 -24.72
C LYS A 189 5.92 -1.77 -23.26
N GLY A 190 4.83 -2.17 -22.61
CA GLY A 190 4.80 -2.43 -21.18
C GLY A 190 5.85 -3.42 -20.70
N LYS A 191 6.00 -4.55 -21.42
CA LYS A 191 7.02 -5.54 -21.06
C LYS A 191 8.44 -4.97 -21.14
N GLU A 192 8.78 -4.26 -22.22
CA GLU A 192 10.11 -3.67 -22.42
C GLU A 192 10.44 -2.62 -21.36
N ILE A 193 9.44 -1.79 -21.00
CA ILE A 193 9.58 -0.76 -19.96
C ILE A 193 9.85 -1.41 -18.61
N ILE A 194 9.04 -2.38 -18.21
CA ILE A 194 9.18 -3.04 -16.92
C ILE A 194 10.46 -3.87 -16.84
N ASP A 195 10.88 -4.54 -17.91
CA ASP A 195 12.19 -5.23 -17.98
C ASP A 195 13.32 -4.25 -17.65
N ARG A 196 13.30 -3.05 -18.25
CA ARG A 196 14.30 -1.99 -17.99
C ARG A 196 14.22 -1.48 -16.55
N GLU A 197 13.03 -1.28 -15.99
CA GLU A 197 12.86 -0.86 -14.58
C GLU A 197 13.46 -1.91 -13.63
N ILE A 198 13.22 -3.19 -13.88
CA ILE A 198 13.79 -4.30 -13.10
C ILE A 198 15.32 -4.32 -13.23
N GLU A 199 15.86 -4.12 -14.44
CA GLU A 199 17.31 -4.05 -14.66
C GLU A 199 17.96 -2.89 -13.86
N ILE A 200 17.36 -1.70 -13.89
CA ILE A 200 17.82 -0.54 -13.13
C ILE A 200 17.75 -0.82 -11.62
N ALA A 201 16.67 -1.41 -11.15
CA ALA A 201 16.50 -1.77 -9.74
C ALA A 201 17.53 -2.81 -9.27
N ASN A 202 17.84 -3.80 -10.12
CA ASN A 202 18.87 -4.80 -9.84
C ASN A 202 20.28 -4.18 -9.84
N PHE A 203 20.55 -3.26 -10.76
CA PHE A 203 21.78 -2.48 -10.77
C PHE A 203 21.94 -1.69 -9.46
N ALA A 204 20.87 -1.00 -9.01
CA ALA A 204 20.88 -0.28 -7.74
C ALA A 204 21.22 -1.19 -6.55
N ARG A 205 20.60 -2.36 -6.45
CA ARG A 205 20.88 -3.32 -5.39
C ARG A 205 22.31 -3.87 -5.43
N ALA A 206 22.84 -4.08 -6.64
CA ALA A 206 24.23 -4.52 -6.81
C ALA A 206 25.22 -3.46 -6.33
N GLU A 207 24.95 -2.17 -6.60
CA GLU A 207 25.76 -1.06 -6.09
C GLU A 207 25.65 -0.94 -4.55
N ILE A 208 24.43 -1.01 -4.01
CA ILE A 208 24.17 -0.92 -2.57
C ILE A 208 24.82 -2.09 -1.81
N LYS A 209 24.90 -3.27 -2.40
CA LYS A 209 25.57 -4.43 -1.79
C LYS A 209 27.05 -4.19 -1.46
N LYS A 210 27.70 -3.21 -2.10
CA LYS A 210 29.11 -2.86 -1.85
C LYS A 210 29.29 -2.10 -0.53
N PHE A 211 28.23 -1.48 0.00
CA PHE A 211 28.28 -0.76 1.26
C PHE A 211 28.35 -1.71 2.47
N LYS A 212 28.99 -1.23 3.52
CA LYS A 212 29.15 -1.96 4.76
C LYS A 212 27.91 -1.86 5.65
N TYR A 213 27.33 -0.68 5.75
CA TYR A 213 26.26 -0.36 6.70
C TYR A 213 24.93 0.02 6.03
N ILE A 214 24.92 0.34 4.76
CA ILE A 214 23.70 0.58 3.99
C ILE A 214 23.30 -0.72 3.31
N LYS A 215 22.04 -1.13 3.44
CA LYS A 215 21.56 -2.42 2.93
C LYS A 215 20.31 -2.25 2.08
N SER A 216 20.06 -3.18 1.19
CA SER A 216 18.79 -3.39 0.51
C SER A 216 18.54 -4.88 0.41
N PHE A 217 17.30 -5.27 0.18
CA PHE A 217 16.91 -6.66 0.05
C PHE A 217 16.41 -6.97 -1.36
N ASN A 218 16.51 -8.23 -1.73
CA ASN A 218 15.98 -8.81 -2.95
C ASN A 218 14.76 -9.68 -2.63
N LYS A 219 14.06 -10.10 -3.68
CA LYS A 219 12.93 -11.02 -3.64
C LYS A 219 13.23 -12.26 -2.77
N ASN A 220 14.40 -12.90 -2.95
CA ASN A 220 14.78 -14.11 -2.23
C ASN A 220 15.07 -13.89 -0.72
N ASP A 221 15.31 -12.66 -0.30
CA ASP A 221 15.61 -12.35 1.09
C ASP A 221 14.35 -12.29 1.96
N ILE A 222 13.18 -12.01 1.36
CA ILE A 222 11.95 -11.71 2.08
C ILE A 222 10.79 -12.68 1.77
N ILE A 223 10.77 -13.35 0.63
CA ILE A 223 9.70 -14.30 0.29
C ILE A 223 9.66 -15.46 1.30
N GLY A 224 8.44 -15.84 1.69
CA GLY A 224 8.17 -16.90 2.67
C GLY A 224 8.33 -16.47 4.12
N LYS A 225 8.69 -15.20 4.37
CA LYS A 225 8.81 -14.63 5.72
C LYS A 225 7.66 -13.66 5.98
N ASP A 226 7.13 -13.67 7.19
CA ASP A 226 6.18 -12.67 7.70
C ASP A 226 5.00 -12.38 6.73
N GLY A 227 4.47 -13.43 6.07
CA GLY A 227 3.34 -13.30 5.15
C GLY A 227 3.66 -12.69 3.78
N VAL A 228 4.95 -12.49 3.45
CA VAL A 228 5.37 -12.04 2.12
C VAL A 228 5.37 -13.24 1.18
N PHE A 229 4.51 -13.21 0.17
CA PHE A 229 4.39 -14.27 -0.84
C PHE A 229 5.17 -13.95 -2.11
N ASP A 230 5.15 -12.69 -2.52
CA ASP A 230 5.86 -12.20 -3.69
C ASP A 230 6.34 -10.75 -3.49
N PHE A 231 7.12 -10.21 -4.43
CA PHE A 231 7.74 -8.90 -4.28
C PHE A 231 7.88 -8.17 -5.62
N ASP A 232 7.56 -6.89 -5.61
CA ASP A 232 7.81 -5.97 -6.72
C ASP A 232 9.25 -5.44 -6.67
N PRO A 233 10.16 -5.88 -7.54
CA PRO A 233 11.54 -5.47 -7.52
C PRO A 233 11.77 -3.99 -7.88
N THR A 234 10.78 -3.31 -8.48
CA THR A 234 10.87 -1.88 -8.83
C THR A 234 10.79 -0.97 -7.59
N LYS A 235 10.37 -1.53 -6.45
CA LYS A 235 10.40 -0.85 -5.14
C LYS A 235 11.75 -1.08 -4.48
N LEU A 236 12.58 -0.04 -4.48
CA LEU A 236 13.92 -0.08 -3.91
C LEU A 236 13.89 0.43 -2.46
N THR A 237 13.73 -0.47 -1.52
CA THR A 237 13.87 -0.17 -0.09
C THR A 237 15.34 -0.25 0.31
N ILE A 238 15.82 0.79 0.99
CA ILE A 238 17.20 0.91 1.46
C ILE A 238 17.19 1.09 2.96
N THR A 239 17.75 0.13 3.68
CA THR A 239 17.85 0.14 5.14
C THR A 239 19.06 0.95 5.58
N THR A 240 18.85 1.94 6.42
CA THR A 240 19.85 2.93 6.86
C THR A 240 20.24 2.78 8.32
N LYS A 241 19.45 2.07 9.12
CA LYS A 241 19.65 1.90 10.56
C LYS A 241 21.04 1.36 10.95
N TYR A 242 21.63 0.47 10.15
CA TYR A 242 22.96 -0.08 10.47
C TYR A 242 24.10 0.94 10.32
N ALA A 243 23.85 2.03 9.57
CA ALA A 243 24.73 3.20 9.52
C ALA A 243 24.45 4.19 10.66
N GLY A 244 23.49 3.91 11.53
CA GLY A 244 23.12 4.77 12.66
C GLY A 244 22.28 5.99 12.28
N TYR A 245 21.58 5.94 11.15
CA TYR A 245 20.68 7.00 10.70
C TYR A 245 19.26 6.47 10.58
N SER A 246 18.31 7.26 11.05
CA SER A 246 16.90 7.05 10.68
C SER A 246 16.69 7.36 9.19
N GLY A 247 15.69 6.76 8.56
CA GLY A 247 15.31 7.12 7.20
C GLY A 247 14.98 8.60 7.06
N PHE A 248 14.32 9.20 8.07
CA PHE A 248 14.00 10.63 8.12
C PHE A 248 15.24 11.54 8.06
N GLU A 249 16.31 11.18 8.80
CA GLU A 249 17.58 11.93 8.74
C GLU A 249 18.23 11.79 7.37
N VAL A 250 18.20 10.57 6.80
CA VAL A 250 18.76 10.32 5.46
C VAL A 250 18.00 11.11 4.41
N GLU A 251 16.67 11.11 4.41
CA GLU A 251 15.82 11.89 3.52
C GLU A 251 16.17 13.38 3.59
N SER A 252 16.21 13.95 4.81
CA SER A 252 16.54 15.36 5.02
C SER A 252 17.91 15.74 4.45
N ILE A 253 18.92 14.88 4.64
CA ILE A 253 20.28 15.12 4.14
C ILE A 253 20.35 14.91 2.62
N LEU A 254 19.70 13.88 2.07
CA LEU A 254 19.63 13.65 0.63
C LEU A 254 19.01 14.85 -0.10
N ASN A 255 17.92 15.37 0.44
CA ASN A 255 17.25 16.53 -0.12
C ASN A 255 18.15 17.80 -0.01
N SER A 256 18.57 18.16 1.21
CA SER A 256 19.24 19.44 1.44
C SER A 256 20.67 19.51 0.90
N LYS A 257 21.43 18.41 0.94
CA LYS A 257 22.85 18.38 0.58
C LYS A 257 23.13 17.84 -0.82
N PHE A 258 22.30 16.87 -1.28
CA PHE A 258 22.54 16.17 -2.53
C PHE A 258 21.48 16.45 -3.60
N ASN A 259 20.42 17.21 -3.25
CA ASN A 259 19.29 17.53 -4.14
C ASN A 259 18.65 16.25 -4.73
N ILE A 260 18.41 15.25 -3.85
CA ILE A 260 17.77 13.98 -4.17
C ILE A 260 16.50 13.89 -3.34
N GLU A 261 15.35 13.77 -4.02
CA GLU A 261 14.06 13.45 -3.44
C GLU A 261 13.83 11.95 -3.49
N ILE A 262 13.28 11.40 -2.42
CA ILE A 262 12.87 9.99 -2.31
C ILE A 262 11.36 9.89 -2.15
N GLU A 263 10.80 8.70 -2.32
CA GLU A 263 9.36 8.50 -2.24
C GLU A 263 8.82 8.51 -0.80
N LEU A 264 9.54 7.89 0.12
CA LEU A 264 9.14 7.73 1.51
C LEU A 264 10.34 7.45 2.40
N SER A 265 10.27 7.88 3.66
CA SER A 265 11.17 7.46 4.73
C SER A 265 10.39 6.96 5.94
N ASP A 266 11.01 6.04 6.69
CA ASP A 266 10.56 5.58 8.00
C ASP A 266 11.73 5.56 8.99
N MET A 267 11.54 4.97 10.18
CA MET A 267 12.59 4.92 11.20
C MET A 267 13.85 4.18 10.74
N ASN A 268 13.72 3.14 9.90
CA ASN A 268 14.80 2.24 9.54
C ASN A 268 15.23 2.36 8.09
N ASN A 269 14.36 2.91 7.22
CA ASN A 269 14.49 2.78 5.78
C ASN A 269 14.19 4.07 5.04
N ILE A 270 14.71 4.16 3.83
CA ILE A 270 14.20 5.02 2.75
C ILE A 270 13.69 4.14 1.62
N LEU A 271 12.70 4.63 0.88
CA LEU A 271 12.09 3.95 -0.26
C LEU A 271 12.20 4.82 -1.51
N CYS A 272 12.67 4.22 -2.59
CA CYS A 272 12.70 4.83 -3.92
C CYS A 272 11.87 3.98 -4.88
N PHE A 273 11.11 4.62 -5.77
CA PHE A 273 10.42 3.94 -6.86
C PHE A 273 11.24 4.03 -8.13
N ILE A 274 11.50 2.88 -8.71
CA ILE A 274 12.11 2.79 -10.05
C ILE A 274 10.96 2.75 -11.05
N THR A 275 10.91 3.74 -11.93
CA THR A 275 9.81 3.94 -12.88
C THR A 275 10.34 4.13 -14.29
N ALA A 276 9.44 4.27 -15.27
CA ALA A 276 9.80 4.50 -16.68
C ALA A 276 10.72 5.74 -16.89
N GLY A 277 10.67 6.70 -15.96
CA GLY A 277 11.52 7.90 -15.98
C GLY A 277 12.91 7.71 -15.35
N SER A 278 13.14 6.60 -14.66
CA SER A 278 14.41 6.35 -13.95
C SER A 278 15.54 5.96 -14.91
N SER A 279 16.76 6.32 -14.53
CA SER A 279 17.98 6.00 -15.31
C SER A 279 19.09 5.44 -14.41
N THR A 280 20.08 4.78 -15.01
CA THR A 280 21.28 4.34 -14.30
C THR A 280 22.10 5.49 -13.74
N GLU A 281 22.03 6.68 -14.36
CA GLU A 281 22.66 7.92 -13.87
C GLU A 281 22.03 8.39 -12.55
N ASP A 282 20.71 8.27 -12.40
CA ASP A 282 20.03 8.60 -11.15
C ASP A 282 20.46 7.66 -10.03
N ILE A 283 20.60 6.37 -10.35
CA ILE A 283 21.11 5.39 -9.38
C ILE A 283 22.56 5.69 -8.98
N LYS A 284 23.43 6.07 -9.91
CA LYS A 284 24.81 6.47 -9.60
C LYS A 284 24.85 7.71 -8.69
N LYS A 285 23.99 8.70 -8.92
CA LYS A 285 23.87 9.87 -8.04
C LYS A 285 23.42 9.45 -6.65
N LEU A 286 22.38 8.61 -6.55
CA LEU A 286 21.89 8.10 -5.27
C LEU A 286 22.96 7.32 -4.52
N THR A 287 23.62 6.36 -5.17
CA THR A 287 24.66 5.53 -4.53
C THR A 287 25.88 6.35 -4.13
N SER A 288 26.28 7.36 -4.93
CA SER A 288 27.32 8.31 -4.54
C SER A 288 26.95 9.11 -3.29
N ALA A 289 25.69 9.54 -3.16
CA ALA A 289 25.22 10.22 -1.97
C ALA A 289 25.15 9.26 -0.74
N LEU A 290 24.78 8.00 -0.96
CA LEU A 290 24.74 7.00 0.10
C LEU A 290 26.12 6.66 0.68
N THR A 291 27.20 6.84 -0.07
CA THR A 291 28.57 6.70 0.42
C THR A 291 28.84 7.60 1.63
N TYR A 292 28.25 8.81 1.64
CA TYR A 292 28.37 9.72 2.77
C TYR A 292 27.91 9.08 4.10
N PHE A 293 26.80 8.34 4.09
CA PHE A 293 26.26 7.71 5.29
C PHE A 293 27.03 6.45 5.69
N ASP A 294 27.49 5.68 4.72
CA ASP A 294 28.27 4.47 4.97
C ASP A 294 29.65 4.78 5.58
N GLU A 295 30.29 5.87 5.13
CA GLU A 295 31.60 6.34 5.63
C GLU A 295 31.47 7.10 6.97
N ASN A 296 30.36 7.80 7.21
CA ASN A 296 30.11 8.58 8.42
C ASN A 296 29.12 7.89 9.36
N LYS A 297 29.34 6.58 9.58
CA LYS A 297 28.52 5.79 10.50
C LYS A 297 28.42 6.47 11.87
N LYS A 298 27.20 6.60 12.38
CA LYS A 298 26.93 7.05 13.76
C LYS A 298 26.89 5.87 14.72
N ILE A 299 27.20 6.12 15.97
CA ILE A 299 26.93 5.18 17.06
C ILE A 299 25.46 5.42 17.46
N MET A 300 24.64 4.37 17.39
CA MET A 300 23.28 4.44 17.93
C MET A 300 23.35 4.13 19.44
N ASP A 301 22.90 5.07 20.27
CA ASP A 301 22.86 4.88 21.72
C ASP A 301 21.75 3.91 22.16
N ASN A 302 20.75 3.65 21.31
CA ASN A 302 19.67 2.70 21.56
C ASN A 302 19.17 2.07 20.26
N GLU A 303 19.04 0.75 20.20
CA GLU A 303 18.20 0.09 19.22
C GLU A 303 16.73 0.37 19.58
N PHE A 304 15.99 1.06 18.72
CA PHE A 304 14.56 1.23 18.90
C PHE A 304 13.87 -0.13 18.65
N GLU A 305 13.53 -0.83 19.72
CA GLU A 305 12.57 -1.92 19.62
C GLU A 305 11.18 -1.32 19.35
N ILE A 306 10.60 -1.65 18.20
CA ILE A 306 9.24 -1.24 17.87
C ILE A 306 8.29 -2.25 18.52
N GLU A 307 7.73 -1.89 19.66
CA GLU A 307 6.58 -2.61 20.23
C GLU A 307 5.34 -2.30 19.38
N LEU A 308 4.79 -3.34 18.76
CA LEU A 308 3.54 -3.21 18.01
C LEU A 308 2.36 -3.26 18.97
N PRO A 309 1.54 -2.21 19.03
CA PRO A 309 0.33 -2.25 19.81
C PRO A 309 -0.66 -3.27 19.21
N ASN A 310 -1.34 -4.00 20.06
CA ASN A 310 -2.49 -4.80 19.66
C ASN A 310 -3.57 -3.88 19.08
N ILE A 311 -4.37 -4.42 18.13
CA ILE A 311 -5.56 -3.71 17.66
C ILE A 311 -6.46 -3.44 18.86
N PRO A 312 -6.75 -2.18 19.19
CA PRO A 312 -7.64 -1.88 20.32
C PRO A 312 -9.06 -2.36 20.02
N PRO A 313 -9.84 -2.73 21.04
CA PRO A 313 -11.22 -3.12 20.85
C PRO A 313 -12.03 -1.92 20.32
N LEU A 314 -12.88 -2.17 19.32
CA LEU A 314 -13.77 -1.17 18.76
C LEU A 314 -14.73 -0.66 19.87
N LYS A 315 -14.60 0.58 20.27
CA LYS A 315 -15.44 1.22 21.29
C LYS A 315 -16.68 1.88 20.71
N MET A 316 -16.56 2.38 19.48
CA MET A 316 -17.64 3.06 18.77
C MET A 316 -17.46 2.82 17.27
N LEU A 317 -18.56 2.66 16.54
CA LEU A 317 -18.48 2.57 15.07
C LEU A 317 -17.97 3.90 14.49
N PRO A 318 -17.09 3.86 13.47
CA PRO A 318 -16.53 5.07 12.86
C PRO A 318 -17.60 6.09 12.41
N THR A 319 -18.73 5.62 11.93
CA THR A 319 -19.85 6.49 11.52
C THR A 319 -20.48 7.22 12.70
N LEU A 320 -20.57 6.58 13.88
CA LEU A 320 -21.11 7.21 15.08
C LEU A 320 -20.15 8.27 15.63
N THR A 321 -18.85 8.02 15.55
CA THR A 321 -17.82 8.98 15.92
C THR A 321 -17.95 10.23 15.04
N PHE A 322 -18.04 10.06 13.72
CA PHE A 322 -18.17 11.15 12.77
C PHE A 322 -19.44 12.02 12.97
N SER A 323 -20.49 11.46 13.58
CA SER A 323 -21.73 12.20 13.88
C SER A 323 -21.70 12.98 15.20
N LYS A 324 -20.61 12.87 15.99
CA LYS A 324 -20.47 13.58 17.28
C LYS A 324 -19.83 14.95 17.09
N THR A 325 -20.01 15.82 18.08
CA THR A 325 -19.23 17.06 18.16
C THR A 325 -17.87 16.75 18.77
N PRO A 326 -16.76 17.05 18.09
CA PRO A 326 -15.42 16.79 18.60
C PRO A 326 -15.06 17.80 19.70
N GLU A 327 -14.21 17.37 20.63
CA GLU A 327 -13.54 18.20 21.63
C GLU A 327 -12.04 18.19 21.34
N LEU A 328 -11.42 19.36 21.35
CA LEU A 328 -9.96 19.48 21.19
C LEU A 328 -9.32 19.33 22.58
N ILE A 329 -8.51 18.31 22.74
CA ILE A 329 -7.75 18.05 23.96
C ILE A 329 -6.24 17.95 23.64
N PRO A 330 -5.34 18.30 24.55
CA PRO A 330 -3.91 18.08 24.38
C PRO A 330 -3.60 16.61 24.13
N PHE A 331 -2.66 16.31 23.24
CA PHE A 331 -2.29 14.92 22.93
C PHE A 331 -1.84 14.15 24.20
N SER A 332 -1.14 14.81 25.11
CA SER A 332 -0.72 14.25 26.40
C SER A 332 -1.87 13.81 27.32
N GLU A 333 -3.09 14.32 27.09
CA GLU A 333 -4.29 14.03 27.87
C GLU A 333 -5.26 13.11 27.12
N SER A 334 -4.91 12.68 25.89
CA SER A 334 -5.80 11.91 25.01
C SER A 334 -5.88 10.42 25.35
N ALA A 335 -5.08 9.93 26.29
CA ALA A 335 -5.10 8.53 26.70
C ALA A 335 -6.48 8.12 27.24
N GLY A 336 -7.09 7.09 26.62
CA GLY A 336 -8.44 6.62 26.98
C GLY A 336 -9.59 7.33 26.26
N ALA A 337 -9.33 8.42 25.53
CA ALA A 337 -10.32 9.06 24.66
C ALA A 337 -10.56 8.26 23.37
N ILE A 338 -11.71 8.49 22.73
CA ILE A 338 -11.99 7.95 21.39
C ILE A 338 -11.59 9.01 20.36
N SER A 339 -10.68 8.65 19.45
CA SER A 339 -10.28 9.56 18.39
C SER A 339 -11.46 9.90 17.50
N TYR A 340 -11.70 11.19 17.30
CA TYR A 340 -12.68 11.68 16.31
C TYR A 340 -12.08 11.73 14.92
N ASP A 341 -10.83 12.18 14.81
CA ASP A 341 -10.13 12.31 13.54
C ASP A 341 -9.12 11.17 13.35
N VAL A 342 -8.75 10.98 12.11
CA VAL A 342 -7.80 9.96 11.70
C VAL A 342 -6.40 10.56 11.74
N ILE A 343 -5.54 10.08 12.65
CA ILE A 343 -4.11 10.41 12.60
C ILE A 343 -3.48 9.57 11.49
N CYS A 344 -3.12 10.23 10.41
CA CYS A 344 -2.70 9.57 9.19
C CYS A 344 -1.48 10.26 8.57
N PRO A 345 -0.26 9.81 8.88
CA PRO A 345 0.94 10.27 8.18
C PRO A 345 0.84 10.03 6.68
N TYR A 346 1.37 10.95 5.88
CA TYR A 346 1.38 10.81 4.43
C TYR A 346 2.77 11.19 3.87
N PRO A 347 3.35 10.37 2.97
CA PRO A 347 2.97 8.98 2.64
C PRO A 347 3.12 8.03 3.85
N PRO A 348 2.47 6.84 3.89
CA PRO A 348 1.66 6.20 2.85
C PRO A 348 0.15 6.42 2.98
N GLY A 349 -0.34 7.26 3.90
CA GLY A 349 -1.77 7.48 4.09
C GLY A 349 -2.49 6.33 4.83
N ILE A 350 -1.78 5.64 5.71
CA ILE A 350 -2.29 4.56 6.57
C ILE A 350 -2.64 5.15 7.94
N PRO A 351 -3.89 5.02 8.41
CA PRO A 351 -4.30 5.52 9.71
C PRO A 351 -3.60 4.81 10.88
N LEU A 352 -3.09 5.57 11.82
CA LEU A 352 -2.57 5.07 13.10
C LEU A 352 -3.70 4.94 14.13
N LEU A 353 -4.62 5.90 14.16
CA LEU A 353 -5.80 5.94 15.00
C LEU A 353 -7.05 6.19 14.14
#